data_764466a9e0269cbe37e57c90ec4c5010
#
_entry.id   764466a9e0269cbe37e57c90ec4c5010
#
_cell.length_a   1.000
_cell.length_b   1.000
_cell.length_c   1.000
_cell.angle_alpha   90.00
_cell.angle_beta   90.00
_cell.angle_gamma   90.00
#
_symmetry.space_group_name_H-M   'P 1'
#
loop_
_entity.id
_entity.type
_entity.pdbx_description
1 polymer ?
#
loop_
_entity_poly.entity_id
_entity_poly.type
_entity_poly.pdbx_seq_one_letter_code
_entity_poly.pdbx_strand_id
1 'polypeptide(L)'
;MLPALLACVLLFTGCENRDPEKTETVRVGVAIYQQNDTFISNVVQEMERLAREKEGESLLKINLSIADGQSNQTLQMEQVDRFLDWGCDVLCVNMVDRTAAAVIVDKAEEAGVPVIFFNRQPVEEDLQRWEKAYYVGPRGEQSGIFQGQIVWEQWQEDRERVDRNGDGVLQYVMLEGEPSHQDALLRTEYSIRP
;
A
#
# COMPACT_ATOMS: atom_id res chain seq x y z
N MET A 1 -15.17 83.54 -26.69
CA MET A 1 -14.83 82.99 -25.39
C MET A 1 -15.44 81.59 -25.33
N LEU A 2 -14.62 80.55 -25.50
CA LEU A 2 -15.04 79.10 -25.40
C LEU A 2 -14.47 78.54 -24.14
N PRO A 3 -15.23 77.89 -23.27
CA PRO A 3 -14.68 77.17 -22.15
C PRO A 3 -14.26 75.75 -22.56
N ALA A 4 -13.01 75.41 -22.17
CA ALA A 4 -12.46 74.04 -22.36
C ALA A 4 -13.10 73.03 -21.38
N LEU A 5 -13.65 71.98 -21.93
CA LEU A 5 -14.18 70.83 -21.16
C LEU A 5 -13.00 69.89 -20.83
N LEU A 6 -12.63 69.79 -19.58
CA LEU A 6 -11.60 68.87 -19.06
C LEU A 6 -12.26 67.50 -18.80
N ALA A 7 -12.01 66.49 -19.66
CA ALA A 7 -12.48 65.14 -19.47
C ALA A 7 -11.54 64.39 -18.55
N CYS A 8 -11.94 64.13 -17.31
CA CYS A 8 -11.25 63.19 -16.38
C CYS A 8 -11.53 61.73 -16.81
N VAL A 9 -10.51 61.08 -17.38
CA VAL A 9 -10.53 59.65 -17.62
C VAL A 9 -10.15 58.96 -16.30
N LEU A 10 -11.14 58.38 -15.59
CA LEU A 10 -10.93 57.51 -14.45
C LEU A 10 -10.48 56.13 -14.96
N LEU A 11 -9.19 55.86 -14.84
CA LEU A 11 -8.64 54.50 -15.01
C LEU A 11 -9.06 53.66 -13.82
N PHE A 12 -10.12 52.84 -13.99
CA PHE A 12 -10.42 51.74 -13.06
C PHE A 12 -9.36 50.64 -13.29
N THR A 13 -8.31 50.60 -12.47
CA THR A 13 -7.48 49.42 -12.29
C THR A 13 -8.31 48.44 -11.53
N GLY A 14 -8.95 47.51 -12.28
CA GLY A 14 -9.58 46.32 -11.68
C GLY A 14 -8.50 45.48 -11.00
N CYS A 15 -8.52 45.43 -9.67
CA CYS A 15 -7.83 44.36 -8.95
C CYS A 15 -8.55 43.06 -9.33
N GLU A 16 -7.92 42.26 -10.16
CA GLU A 16 -8.28 40.88 -10.39
C GLU A 16 -8.11 40.16 -9.03
N ASN A 17 -9.22 40.00 -8.32
CA ASN A 17 -9.26 39.08 -7.18
C ASN A 17 -8.98 37.67 -7.75
N ARG A 18 -7.72 37.25 -7.74
CA ARG A 18 -7.40 35.82 -7.83
C ARG A 18 -7.98 35.21 -6.58
N ASP A 19 -9.06 34.46 -6.74
CA ASP A 19 -9.51 33.55 -5.68
C ASP A 19 -8.30 32.72 -5.27
N PRO A 20 -8.01 32.57 -3.97
CA PRO A 20 -6.92 31.70 -3.53
C PRO A 20 -7.20 30.31 -4.07
N GLU A 21 -6.26 29.80 -4.85
CA GLU A 21 -6.31 28.48 -5.47
C GLU A 21 -6.63 27.47 -4.37
N LYS A 22 -7.82 26.85 -4.46
CA LYS A 22 -8.37 26.02 -3.39
C LYS A 22 -7.51 24.78 -3.21
N THR A 23 -6.82 24.65 -2.09
CA THR A 23 -6.04 23.47 -1.74
C THR A 23 -7.00 22.27 -1.65
N GLU A 24 -6.81 21.26 -2.48
CA GLU A 24 -7.54 20.01 -2.43
C GLU A 24 -6.98 19.16 -1.28
N THR A 25 -7.86 18.59 -0.44
CA THR A 25 -7.45 17.72 0.65
C THR A 25 -7.88 16.30 0.37
N VAL A 26 -6.92 15.38 0.33
CA VAL A 26 -7.14 13.92 0.23
C VAL A 26 -6.96 13.30 1.60
N ARG A 27 -7.98 12.61 2.08
CA ARG A 27 -7.98 11.87 3.35
C ARG A 27 -7.65 10.41 3.08
N VAL A 28 -6.56 9.93 3.66
CA VAL A 28 -6.10 8.54 3.49
C VAL A 28 -6.18 7.82 4.84
N GLY A 29 -7.02 6.78 4.91
CA GLY A 29 -7.06 5.86 6.04
C GLY A 29 -6.03 4.75 5.85
N VAL A 30 -5.16 4.54 6.84
CA VAL A 30 -4.10 3.50 6.79
C VAL A 30 -4.28 2.55 7.95
N ALA A 31 -4.76 1.32 7.68
CA ALA A 31 -4.91 0.25 8.66
C ALA A 31 -3.73 -0.71 8.55
N ILE A 32 -2.82 -0.69 9.54
CA ILE A 32 -1.65 -1.60 9.57
C ILE A 32 -1.90 -2.79 10.49
N TYR A 33 -1.25 -3.95 10.21
CA TYR A 33 -1.43 -5.13 11.03
C TYR A 33 -0.79 -4.97 12.41
N GLN A 34 0.38 -4.29 12.49
CA GLN A 34 1.12 -4.10 13.72
C GLN A 34 2.16 -2.99 13.58
N GLN A 35 2.14 -2.02 14.49
CA GLN A 35 3.03 -0.85 14.44
C GLN A 35 4.48 -1.16 14.87
N ASN A 36 4.69 -2.14 15.76
CA ASN A 36 6.03 -2.48 16.24
C ASN A 36 6.82 -3.39 15.27
N ASP A 37 6.28 -3.75 14.12
CA ASP A 37 7.04 -4.34 13.02
C ASP A 37 7.96 -3.30 12.40
N THR A 38 9.28 -3.58 12.37
CA THR A 38 10.29 -2.64 11.89
C THR A 38 10.09 -2.27 10.41
N PHE A 39 9.70 -3.24 9.56
CA PHE A 39 9.48 -2.97 8.15
C PHE A 39 8.25 -2.07 7.95
N ILE A 40 7.14 -2.41 8.60
CA ILE A 40 5.90 -1.62 8.50
C ILE A 40 6.06 -0.22 9.08
N SER A 41 6.78 -0.07 10.21
CA SER A 41 7.13 1.24 10.77
C SER A 41 7.87 2.11 9.77
N ASN A 42 8.85 1.56 9.04
CA ASN A 42 9.57 2.29 8.01
C ASN A 42 8.66 2.67 6.83
N VAL A 43 7.78 1.77 6.39
CA VAL A 43 6.82 2.07 5.32
C VAL A 43 5.90 3.22 5.72
N VAL A 44 5.38 3.21 6.94
CA VAL A 44 4.52 4.29 7.47
C VAL A 44 5.27 5.61 7.53
N GLN A 45 6.51 5.63 8.03
CA GLN A 45 7.34 6.84 8.07
C GLN A 45 7.58 7.42 6.67
N GLU A 46 7.81 6.55 5.67
CA GLU A 46 7.97 6.98 4.28
C GLU A 46 6.66 7.52 3.67
N MET A 47 5.51 6.90 3.99
CA MET A 47 4.20 7.45 3.59
C MET A 47 4.00 8.86 4.14
N GLU A 48 4.28 9.09 5.43
CA GLU A 48 4.20 10.42 6.04
C GLU A 48 5.19 11.42 5.44
N ARG A 49 6.42 10.98 5.13
CA ARG A 49 7.43 11.83 4.49
C ARG A 49 6.97 12.27 3.10
N LEU A 50 6.51 11.32 2.29
CA LEU A 50 6.01 11.59 0.93
C LEU A 50 4.76 12.47 0.93
N ALA A 51 3.85 12.29 1.91
CA ALA A 51 2.68 13.16 2.05
C ALA A 51 3.12 14.62 2.29
N ARG A 52 4.07 14.85 3.20
CA ARG A 52 4.63 16.20 3.45
C ARG A 52 5.35 16.79 2.25
N GLU A 53 6.10 16.00 1.48
CA GLU A 53 6.76 16.47 0.24
C GLU A 53 5.74 16.93 -0.79
N LYS A 54 4.69 16.14 -0.98
CA LYS A 54 3.63 16.48 -1.95
C LYS A 54 2.87 17.76 -1.57
N GLU A 55 2.65 18.00 -0.28
CA GLU A 55 2.10 19.28 0.19
C GLU A 55 2.98 20.47 -0.19
N GLY A 56 4.31 20.31 -0.19
CA GLY A 56 5.27 21.35 -0.57
C GLY A 56 5.37 21.61 -2.09
N GLU A 57 5.04 20.61 -2.90
CA GLU A 57 5.18 20.65 -4.36
C GLU A 57 3.87 21.02 -5.10
N SER A 58 2.72 20.86 -4.47
CA SER A 58 1.40 21.00 -5.10
C SER A 58 0.39 21.65 -4.16
N LEU A 59 -0.76 22.06 -4.73
CA LEU A 59 -1.92 22.53 -3.95
C LEU A 59 -2.73 21.36 -3.33
N LEU A 60 -2.10 20.19 -3.22
CA LEU A 60 -2.71 18.98 -2.67
C LEU A 60 -2.25 18.77 -1.22
N LYS A 61 -3.19 18.75 -0.29
CA LYS A 61 -2.95 18.36 1.09
C LYS A 61 -3.31 16.90 1.30
N ILE A 62 -2.36 16.07 1.78
CA ILE A 62 -2.60 14.67 2.09
C ILE A 62 -2.73 14.49 3.60
N ASN A 63 -3.92 14.13 4.06
CA ASN A 63 -4.20 13.87 5.46
C ASN A 63 -4.18 12.35 5.72
N LEU A 64 -3.07 11.85 6.28
CA LEU A 64 -2.90 10.46 6.67
C LEU A 64 -3.44 10.22 8.07
N SER A 65 -4.35 9.26 8.21
CA SER A 65 -4.80 8.73 9.50
C SER A 65 -4.40 7.26 9.63
N ILE A 66 -3.53 6.94 10.58
CA ILE A 66 -2.93 5.61 10.71
C ILE A 66 -3.49 4.92 11.95
N ALA A 67 -3.90 3.65 11.82
CA ALA A 67 -4.42 2.84 12.90
C ALA A 67 -3.66 1.51 13.00
N ASP A 68 -3.23 1.16 14.22
CA ASP A 68 -2.53 -0.09 14.54
C ASP A 68 -3.55 -1.19 14.87
N GLY A 69 -3.58 -2.24 14.06
CA GLY A 69 -4.44 -3.42 14.25
C GLY A 69 -3.99 -4.35 15.38
N GLN A 70 -2.78 -4.16 15.92
CA GLN A 70 -2.24 -4.93 17.05
C GLN A 70 -2.33 -6.46 16.84
N SER A 71 -2.13 -6.91 15.61
CA SER A 71 -2.29 -8.31 15.19
C SER A 71 -3.70 -8.88 15.50
N ASN A 72 -4.71 -8.02 15.61
CA ASN A 72 -6.10 -8.39 15.89
C ASN A 72 -7.00 -8.03 14.70
N GLN A 73 -7.49 -9.07 14.00
CA GLN A 73 -8.32 -8.89 12.80
C GLN A 73 -9.64 -8.17 13.09
N THR A 74 -10.26 -8.43 14.25
CA THR A 74 -11.51 -7.75 14.63
C THR A 74 -11.27 -6.26 14.83
N LEU A 75 -10.20 -5.89 15.55
CA LEU A 75 -9.82 -4.50 15.73
C LEU A 75 -9.52 -3.82 14.39
N GLN A 76 -8.83 -4.50 13.48
CA GLN A 76 -8.54 -3.94 12.17
C GLN A 76 -9.83 -3.70 11.37
N MET A 77 -10.81 -4.60 11.42
CA MET A 77 -12.10 -4.40 10.76
C MET A 77 -12.85 -3.18 11.32
N GLU A 78 -12.87 -2.99 12.63
CA GLU A 78 -13.45 -1.79 13.26
C GLU A 78 -12.72 -0.51 12.83
N GLN A 79 -11.40 -0.58 12.57
CA GLN A 79 -10.61 0.55 12.08
C GLN A 79 -10.97 0.87 10.62
N VAL A 80 -11.15 -0.15 9.79
CA VAL A 80 -11.63 0.01 8.40
C VAL A 80 -12.99 0.71 8.40
N ASP A 81 -13.95 0.22 9.21
CA ASP A 81 -15.27 0.84 9.31
C ASP A 81 -15.18 2.32 9.73
N ARG A 82 -14.36 2.64 10.73
CA ARG A 82 -14.16 4.04 11.16
C ARG A 82 -13.55 4.93 10.07
N PHE A 83 -12.63 4.41 9.23
CA PHE A 83 -12.08 5.18 8.13
C PHE A 83 -13.11 5.45 7.04
N LEU A 84 -13.93 4.47 6.71
CA LEU A 84 -15.03 4.63 5.75
C LEU A 84 -16.09 5.62 6.29
N ASP A 85 -16.48 5.49 7.55
CA ASP A 85 -17.42 6.42 8.22
C ASP A 85 -16.85 7.84 8.32
N TRP A 86 -15.55 7.99 8.53
CA TRP A 86 -14.86 9.28 8.49
C TRP A 86 -14.87 9.91 7.07
N GLY A 87 -15.17 9.11 6.07
CA GLY A 87 -15.21 9.50 4.67
C GLY A 87 -13.79 9.69 4.13
N CYS A 88 -12.90 8.72 4.32
CA CYS A 88 -11.61 8.73 3.65
C CYS A 88 -11.81 8.66 2.13
N ASP A 89 -10.90 9.28 1.39
CA ASP A 89 -10.91 9.27 -0.08
C ASP A 89 -10.16 8.06 -0.64
N VAL A 90 -9.28 7.46 0.17
CA VAL A 90 -8.52 6.24 -0.13
C VAL A 90 -8.31 5.44 1.16
N LEU A 91 -8.46 4.13 1.08
CA LEU A 91 -8.16 3.18 2.15
C LEU A 91 -6.91 2.39 1.81
N CYS A 92 -5.88 2.43 2.68
CA CYS A 92 -4.67 1.60 2.57
C CYS A 92 -4.67 0.54 3.67
N VAL A 93 -4.49 -0.74 3.32
CA VAL A 93 -4.58 -1.84 4.29
C VAL A 93 -3.37 -2.76 4.20
N ASN A 94 -2.66 -2.90 5.32
CA ASN A 94 -1.72 -3.99 5.54
C ASN A 94 -2.40 -5.01 6.46
N MET A 95 -2.94 -6.07 5.89
CA MET A 95 -3.86 -6.98 6.56
C MET A 95 -3.24 -7.74 7.74
N VAL A 96 -4.01 -7.95 8.80
CA VAL A 96 -3.70 -8.92 9.85
C VAL A 96 -3.83 -10.34 9.29
N ASP A 97 -4.98 -10.66 8.69
CA ASP A 97 -5.27 -11.94 8.08
C ASP A 97 -5.66 -11.77 6.60
N ARG A 98 -4.98 -12.52 5.72
CA ARG A 98 -5.24 -12.51 4.27
C ARG A 98 -6.68 -12.88 3.90
N THR A 99 -7.36 -13.67 4.73
CA THR A 99 -8.72 -14.13 4.48
C THR A 99 -9.79 -13.03 4.70
N ALA A 100 -9.40 -11.89 5.27
CA ALA A 100 -10.29 -10.76 5.48
C ALA A 100 -10.44 -9.84 4.25
N ALA A 101 -9.65 -10.06 3.20
CA ALA A 101 -9.59 -9.16 2.04
C ALA A 101 -10.95 -9.00 1.35
N ALA A 102 -11.68 -10.11 1.12
CA ALA A 102 -13.01 -10.06 0.51
C ALA A 102 -13.95 -9.10 1.23
N VAL A 103 -14.03 -9.18 2.56
CA VAL A 103 -14.91 -8.33 3.36
C VAL A 103 -14.48 -6.87 3.30
N ILE A 104 -13.16 -6.61 3.29
CA ILE A 104 -12.62 -5.24 3.17
C ILE A 104 -12.96 -4.65 1.80
N VAL A 105 -12.80 -5.43 0.73
CA VAL A 105 -13.15 -5.01 -0.64
C VAL A 105 -14.64 -4.69 -0.74
N ASP A 106 -15.51 -5.58 -0.25
CA ASP A 106 -16.96 -5.37 -0.30
C ASP A 106 -17.39 -4.09 0.44
N LYS A 107 -16.83 -3.82 1.63
CA LYS A 107 -17.07 -2.58 2.38
C LYS A 107 -16.57 -1.33 1.65
N ALA A 108 -15.38 -1.41 1.06
CA ALA A 108 -14.79 -0.32 0.30
C ALA A 108 -15.60 -0.01 -0.98
N GLU A 109 -16.08 -1.05 -1.68
CA GLU A 109 -16.97 -0.92 -2.84
C GLU A 109 -18.31 -0.27 -2.46
N GLU A 110 -18.94 -0.73 -1.37
CA GLU A 110 -20.21 -0.15 -0.87
C GLU A 110 -20.05 1.34 -0.53
N ALA A 111 -18.90 1.73 0.04
CA ALA A 111 -18.58 3.13 0.33
C ALA A 111 -18.08 3.91 -0.91
N GLY A 112 -17.76 3.23 -2.02
CA GLY A 112 -17.15 3.83 -3.21
C GLY A 112 -15.70 4.31 -3.03
N VAL A 113 -15.00 3.83 -1.99
CA VAL A 113 -13.65 4.26 -1.58
C VAL A 113 -12.61 3.28 -2.10
N PRO A 114 -11.69 3.66 -3.01
CA PRO A 114 -10.62 2.78 -3.49
C PRO A 114 -9.81 2.19 -2.34
N VAL A 115 -9.50 0.88 -2.44
CA VAL A 115 -8.68 0.18 -1.45
C VAL A 115 -7.34 -0.27 -2.04
N ILE A 116 -6.27 0.01 -1.34
CA ILE A 116 -4.90 -0.39 -1.69
C ILE A 116 -4.37 -1.29 -0.59
N PHE A 117 -4.26 -2.58 -0.88
CA PHE A 117 -3.55 -3.51 -0.02
C PHE A 117 -2.05 -3.36 -0.25
N PHE A 118 -1.25 -3.46 0.81
CA PHE A 118 0.19 -3.37 0.69
C PHE A 118 0.93 -4.38 1.57
N ASN A 119 2.11 -4.79 1.14
CA ASN A 119 2.99 -5.79 1.77
C ASN A 119 2.37 -7.19 1.84
N ARG A 120 1.26 -7.39 2.57
CA ARG A 120 0.56 -8.69 2.68
C ARG A 120 -0.41 -8.82 1.52
N GLN A 121 -0.09 -9.74 0.60
CA GLN A 121 -0.88 -9.96 -0.62
C GLN A 121 -2.22 -10.61 -0.29
N PRO A 122 -3.36 -10.05 -0.77
CA PRO A 122 -4.63 -10.76 -0.79
C PRO A 122 -4.58 -11.96 -1.75
N VAL A 123 -5.55 -12.86 -1.65
CA VAL A 123 -5.76 -13.83 -2.73
C VAL A 123 -6.28 -13.12 -3.97
N GLU A 124 -5.92 -13.61 -5.15
CA GLU A 124 -6.22 -12.95 -6.43
C GLU A 124 -7.71 -12.76 -6.64
N GLU A 125 -8.50 -13.75 -6.25
CA GLU A 125 -9.97 -13.73 -6.38
C GLU A 125 -10.60 -12.57 -5.58
N ASP A 126 -10.00 -12.21 -4.44
CA ASP A 126 -10.51 -11.09 -3.62
C ASP A 126 -10.17 -9.73 -4.26
N LEU A 127 -9.00 -9.61 -4.89
CA LEU A 127 -8.64 -8.38 -5.62
C LEU A 127 -9.53 -8.17 -6.86
N GLN A 128 -9.94 -9.25 -7.53
CA GLN A 128 -10.78 -9.20 -8.72
C GLN A 128 -12.26 -8.89 -8.44
N ARG A 129 -12.68 -8.84 -7.17
CA ARG A 129 -14.06 -8.53 -6.78
C ARG A 129 -14.49 -7.12 -7.18
N TRP A 130 -13.54 -6.18 -7.19
CA TRP A 130 -13.79 -4.78 -7.51
C TRP A 130 -12.64 -4.13 -8.28
N GLU A 131 -12.96 -3.33 -9.28
CA GLU A 131 -11.97 -2.68 -10.16
C GLU A 131 -11.07 -1.64 -9.45
N LYS A 132 -11.50 -1.15 -8.26
CA LYS A 132 -10.73 -0.19 -7.45
C LYS A 132 -10.07 -0.85 -6.23
N ALA A 133 -9.89 -2.16 -6.26
CA ALA A 133 -9.05 -2.89 -5.32
C ALA A 133 -7.66 -3.12 -5.94
N TYR A 134 -6.63 -2.67 -5.25
CA TYR A 134 -5.24 -2.70 -5.74
C TYR A 134 -4.32 -3.38 -4.74
N TYR A 135 -3.20 -3.90 -5.23
CA TYR A 135 -2.13 -4.42 -4.38
C TYR A 135 -0.78 -3.82 -4.76
N VAL A 136 -0.02 -3.42 -3.75
CA VAL A 136 1.35 -2.93 -3.84
C VAL A 136 2.26 -3.77 -2.95
N GLY A 137 3.11 -4.57 -3.58
CA GLY A 137 4.04 -5.46 -2.87
C GLY A 137 4.79 -6.39 -3.83
N PRO A 138 5.64 -7.28 -3.29
CA PRO A 138 6.32 -8.29 -4.09
C PRO A 138 5.33 -9.38 -4.54
N ARG A 139 5.72 -10.12 -5.57
CA ARG A 139 5.02 -11.35 -5.95
C ARG A 139 5.63 -12.52 -5.19
N GLY A 140 4.82 -13.16 -4.33
CA GLY A 140 5.26 -14.27 -3.49
C GLY A 140 5.80 -15.45 -4.30
N GLU A 141 5.16 -15.79 -5.44
CA GLU A 141 5.58 -16.85 -6.36
C GLU A 141 7.00 -16.57 -6.91
N GLN A 142 7.23 -15.35 -7.40
CA GLN A 142 8.53 -14.98 -7.95
C GLN A 142 9.64 -15.07 -6.90
N SER A 143 9.35 -14.66 -5.67
CA SER A 143 10.29 -14.77 -4.55
C SER A 143 10.62 -16.24 -4.24
N GLY A 144 9.62 -17.13 -4.28
CA GLY A 144 9.82 -18.59 -4.12
C GLY A 144 10.68 -19.16 -5.24
N ILE A 145 10.35 -18.87 -6.48
CA ILE A 145 11.13 -19.32 -7.66
C ILE A 145 12.60 -18.92 -7.55
N PHE A 146 12.88 -17.66 -7.20
CA PHE A 146 14.26 -17.20 -7.04
C PHE A 146 15.00 -17.94 -5.91
N GLN A 147 14.33 -18.22 -4.78
CA GLN A 147 14.93 -19.02 -3.71
C GLN A 147 15.29 -20.43 -4.18
N GLY A 148 14.38 -21.08 -4.88
CA GLY A 148 14.63 -22.41 -5.47
C GLY A 148 15.78 -22.39 -6.50
N GLN A 149 15.81 -21.37 -7.36
CA GLN A 149 16.89 -21.19 -8.34
C GLN A 149 18.27 -21.02 -7.70
N ILE A 150 18.40 -20.20 -6.65
CA ILE A 150 19.66 -20.02 -5.91
C ILE A 150 20.15 -21.35 -5.36
N VAL A 151 19.29 -22.17 -4.78
CA VAL A 151 19.65 -23.48 -4.23
C VAL A 151 20.06 -24.44 -5.36
N TRP A 152 19.31 -24.43 -6.47
CA TRP A 152 19.60 -25.24 -7.63
C TRP A 152 20.93 -24.88 -8.31
N GLU A 153 21.23 -23.58 -8.48
CA GLU A 153 22.51 -23.09 -9.00
C GLU A 153 23.67 -23.56 -8.14
N GLN A 154 23.56 -23.44 -6.82
CA GLN A 154 24.60 -23.95 -5.90
C GLN A 154 24.79 -25.47 -6.01
N TRP A 155 23.71 -26.24 -6.22
CA TRP A 155 23.78 -27.68 -6.47
C TRP A 155 24.51 -28.02 -7.78
N GLN A 156 24.32 -27.21 -8.81
CA GLN A 156 24.98 -27.43 -10.11
C GLN A 156 26.47 -27.00 -10.08
N GLU A 157 26.79 -25.91 -9.40
CA GLU A 157 28.13 -25.33 -9.37
C GLU A 157 29.09 -26.08 -8.45
N ASP A 158 28.63 -26.48 -7.27
CA ASP A 158 29.49 -27.10 -6.23
C ASP A 158 28.72 -28.20 -5.49
N ARG A 159 28.47 -29.28 -6.20
CA ARG A 159 27.72 -30.42 -5.70
C ARG A 159 28.37 -31.06 -4.47
N GLU A 160 29.72 -31.18 -4.45
CA GLU A 160 30.44 -31.81 -3.34
C GLU A 160 30.27 -31.02 -2.02
N ARG A 161 30.14 -29.71 -2.11
CA ARG A 161 29.91 -28.86 -0.95
C ARG A 161 28.47 -29.00 -0.39
N VAL A 162 27.49 -29.20 -1.28
CA VAL A 162 26.08 -29.26 -0.92
C VAL A 162 25.67 -30.69 -0.54
N ASP A 163 26.08 -31.69 -1.31
CA ASP A 163 25.86 -33.13 -1.08
C ASP A 163 26.95 -33.72 -0.16
N ARG A 164 26.85 -33.41 1.13
CA ARG A 164 27.91 -33.79 2.09
C ARG A 164 28.01 -35.28 2.37
N ASN A 165 26.93 -36.04 2.18
CA ASN A 165 26.90 -37.49 2.39
C ASN A 165 27.16 -38.26 1.08
N GLY A 166 27.22 -37.58 -0.06
CA GLY A 166 27.55 -38.16 -1.36
C GLY A 166 26.45 -39.09 -1.92
N ASP A 167 25.20 -38.98 -1.45
CA ASP A 167 24.10 -39.83 -1.91
C ASP A 167 23.42 -39.34 -3.21
N GLY A 168 23.83 -38.20 -3.71
CA GLY A 168 23.29 -37.61 -4.95
C GLY A 168 21.91 -36.97 -4.76
N VAL A 169 21.47 -36.77 -3.52
CA VAL A 169 20.18 -36.16 -3.18
C VAL A 169 20.38 -34.81 -2.51
N LEU A 170 19.67 -33.79 -3.00
CA LEU A 170 19.62 -32.49 -2.35
C LEU A 170 18.69 -32.54 -1.12
N GLN A 171 19.30 -32.54 0.04
CA GLN A 171 18.58 -32.53 1.33
C GLN A 171 18.47 -31.10 1.83
N TYR A 172 17.26 -30.68 2.19
CA TYR A 172 17.03 -29.32 2.70
C TYR A 172 15.99 -29.28 3.82
N VAL A 173 16.01 -28.21 4.59
CA VAL A 173 14.97 -27.88 5.55
C VAL A 173 14.31 -26.57 5.13
N MET A 174 13.00 -26.59 4.98
CA MET A 174 12.21 -25.39 4.66
C MET A 174 11.68 -24.78 5.96
N LEU A 175 11.98 -23.49 6.15
CA LEU A 175 11.38 -22.67 7.22
C LEU A 175 10.24 -21.87 6.61
N GLU A 176 9.02 -22.25 6.95
CA GLU A 176 7.82 -21.55 6.52
C GLU A 176 7.48 -20.41 7.49
N GLY A 177 6.98 -19.28 6.96
CA GLY A 177 6.52 -18.15 7.74
C GLY A 177 5.10 -18.34 8.29
N GLU A 178 4.44 -17.23 8.66
CA GLU A 178 3.09 -17.26 9.23
C GLU A 178 2.05 -17.80 8.22
N PRO A 179 1.19 -18.78 8.61
CA PRO A 179 0.14 -19.31 7.72
C PRO A 179 -0.90 -18.27 7.26
N SER A 180 -1.10 -17.20 8.04
CA SER A 180 -1.98 -16.09 7.71
C SER A 180 -1.40 -15.14 6.66
N HIS A 181 -0.13 -15.34 6.27
CA HIS A 181 0.58 -14.50 5.31
C HIS A 181 0.66 -15.21 3.95
N GLN A 182 -0.04 -14.68 2.94
CA GLN A 182 -0.08 -15.29 1.61
C GLN A 182 1.31 -15.52 1.00
N ASP A 183 2.22 -14.54 1.14
CA ASP A 183 3.59 -14.67 0.63
C ASP A 183 4.38 -15.83 1.27
N ALA A 184 4.13 -16.15 2.54
CA ALA A 184 4.79 -17.28 3.19
C ALA A 184 4.42 -18.58 2.51
N LEU A 185 3.13 -18.78 2.23
CA LEU A 185 2.62 -19.96 1.54
C LEU A 185 3.17 -20.05 0.11
N LEU A 186 3.07 -18.94 -0.65
CA LEU A 186 3.53 -18.88 -2.03
C LEU A 186 5.05 -19.10 -2.13
N ARG A 187 5.84 -18.45 -1.28
CA ARG A 187 7.31 -18.66 -1.26
C ARG A 187 7.67 -20.10 -0.94
N THR A 188 7.01 -20.71 0.03
CA THR A 188 7.24 -22.12 0.38
C THR A 188 6.90 -23.02 -0.80
N GLU A 189 5.73 -22.88 -1.40
CA GLU A 189 5.28 -23.69 -2.51
C GLU A 189 6.20 -23.54 -3.74
N TYR A 190 6.43 -22.32 -4.19
CA TYR A 190 7.15 -22.05 -5.44
C TYR A 190 8.68 -22.19 -5.32
N SER A 191 9.25 -22.31 -4.12
CA SER A 191 10.68 -22.61 -3.97
C SER A 191 11.03 -24.07 -4.24
N ILE A 192 10.04 -24.99 -4.18
CA ILE A 192 10.23 -26.42 -4.44
C ILE A 192 9.54 -26.90 -5.73
N ARG A 193 8.74 -26.07 -6.36
CA ARG A 193 8.11 -26.33 -7.66
C ARG A 193 8.71 -25.38 -8.69
N PRO A 194 9.57 -25.87 -9.60
CA PRO A 194 10.14 -25.06 -10.67
C PRO A 194 9.09 -24.60 -11.69
#